data_983d3e5385d77a037aed7b23de070164
#
_entry.id   983d3e5385d77a037aed7b23de070164
#
_cell.length_a   1.000
_cell.length_b   1.000
_cell.length_c   1.000
_cell.angle_alpha   90.00
_cell.angle_beta   90.00
_cell.angle_gamma   90.00
#
_symmetry.space_group_name_H-M   'P 1'
#
loop_
_entity.id
_entity.type
_entity.pdbx_description
1 polymer ?
#
loop_
_entity_poly.entity_id
_entity_poly.type
_entity_poly.pdbx_seq_one_letter_code
_entity_poly.pdbx_strand_id
1 'polypeptide(L)'
;MPTMQNSVSVAANAVSANVLAGELYEFLPGNAQVILSCTGSAAGLNTTLLAGGVTLINDQAIGSQNRFPVIPDDIITQEVVPGGARLLLTFRNTTGGALTAFWRVDVGF
;
A
#
# COMPACT_ATOMS: atom_id res chain seq x y z
N MET A 1 5.99 16.29 4.96
CA MET A 1 6.13 14.87 4.56
C MET A 1 5.22 14.62 3.37
N PRO A 2 5.77 14.35 2.18
CA PRO A 2 4.93 14.09 1.01
C PRO A 2 4.04 12.87 1.19
N THR A 3 2.84 12.95 0.66
CA THR A 3 1.84 11.89 0.78
C THR A 3 1.30 11.52 -0.59
N MET A 4 1.21 10.22 -0.86
CA MET A 4 0.48 9.64 -1.99
C MET A 4 -0.74 8.93 -1.43
N GLN A 5 -1.91 9.19 -1.97
CA GLN A 5 -3.16 8.60 -1.49
C GLN A 5 -4.13 8.37 -2.65
N ASN A 6 -4.71 7.18 -2.71
CA ASN A 6 -5.72 6.86 -3.71
C ASN A 6 -6.46 5.58 -3.32
N SER A 7 -7.32 5.12 -4.20
CA SER A 7 -8.02 3.85 -4.06
C SER A 7 -7.91 3.05 -5.35
N VAL A 8 -8.07 1.74 -5.23
CA VAL A 8 -8.06 0.82 -6.38
C VAL A 8 -9.13 -0.24 -6.20
N SER A 9 -9.83 -0.55 -7.29
CA SER A 9 -10.76 -1.67 -7.31
C SER A 9 -9.99 -2.95 -7.67
N VAL A 10 -10.15 -3.99 -6.84
CA VAL A 10 -9.50 -5.28 -7.04
C VAL A 10 -10.57 -6.31 -7.38
N ALA A 11 -10.47 -6.91 -8.56
CA ALA A 11 -11.42 -7.92 -9.01
C ALA A 11 -11.41 -9.16 -8.11
N ALA A 12 -12.50 -9.92 -8.14
CA ALA A 12 -12.63 -11.14 -7.35
C ALA A 12 -11.45 -12.10 -7.60
N ASN A 13 -10.86 -12.61 -6.53
CA ASN A 13 -9.75 -13.59 -6.57
C ASN A 13 -8.55 -13.11 -7.41
N ALA A 14 -8.33 -11.81 -7.52
CA ALA A 14 -7.26 -11.23 -8.31
C ALA A 14 -6.27 -10.45 -7.46
N VAL A 15 -5.11 -10.14 -8.04
CA VAL A 15 -4.08 -9.27 -7.47
C VAL A 15 -4.03 -8.01 -8.31
N SER A 16 -4.00 -6.84 -7.66
CA SER A 16 -3.87 -5.57 -8.36
C SER A 16 -2.48 -5.43 -9.01
N ALA A 17 -2.38 -4.55 -10.01
CA ALA A 17 -1.08 -4.05 -10.44
C ALA A 17 -0.44 -3.20 -9.34
N ASN A 18 0.83 -2.81 -9.51
CA ASN A 18 1.48 -1.87 -8.60
C ASN A 18 0.71 -0.54 -8.57
N VAL A 19 0.04 -0.24 -7.46
CA VAL A 19 -0.77 0.97 -7.34
C VAL A 19 0.08 2.24 -7.27
N LEU A 20 1.39 2.12 -6.99
CA LEU A 20 2.33 3.23 -6.97
C LEU A 20 2.98 3.50 -8.33
N ALA A 21 2.69 2.69 -9.35
CA ALA A 21 3.23 2.89 -10.69
C ALA A 21 2.78 4.24 -11.24
N GLY A 22 3.73 5.08 -11.66
CA GLY A 22 3.45 6.42 -12.13
C GLY A 22 3.25 7.47 -11.05
N GLU A 23 3.25 7.09 -9.77
CA GLU A 23 3.17 8.03 -8.66
C GLU A 23 4.50 8.77 -8.45
N LEU A 24 4.45 9.92 -7.78
CA LEU A 24 5.60 10.81 -7.61
C LEU A 24 6.80 10.10 -6.97
N TYR A 25 6.56 9.23 -5.99
CA TYR A 25 7.60 8.52 -5.26
C TYR A 25 7.55 7.02 -5.50
N GLU A 26 7.19 6.58 -6.69
CA GLU A 26 7.38 5.19 -7.08
C GLU A 26 8.86 4.80 -6.93
N PHE A 27 9.77 5.73 -7.29
CA PHE A 27 11.20 5.60 -7.07
C PHE A 27 11.64 6.65 -6.05
N LEU A 28 12.34 6.22 -4.98
CA LEU A 28 12.79 7.13 -3.93
C LEU A 28 14.06 7.87 -4.39
N PRO A 29 14.09 9.21 -4.34
CA PRO A 29 15.29 9.98 -4.73
C PRO A 29 16.40 9.93 -3.68
N GLY A 30 16.08 9.58 -2.43
CA GLY A 30 17.02 9.49 -1.33
C GLY A 30 16.51 8.55 -0.25
N ASN A 31 17.30 8.32 0.78
CA ASN A 31 16.89 7.53 1.94
C ASN A 31 15.65 8.16 2.56
N ALA A 32 14.65 7.36 2.89
CA ALA A 32 13.38 7.87 3.38
C ALA A 32 12.75 6.90 4.39
N GLN A 33 11.95 7.45 5.29
CA GLN A 33 10.99 6.68 6.06
C GLN A 33 9.72 6.56 5.24
N VAL A 34 9.23 5.34 5.04
CA VAL A 34 8.00 5.05 4.31
C VAL A 34 6.97 4.53 5.30
N ILE A 35 5.81 5.19 5.35
CA ILE A 35 4.71 4.82 6.22
C ILE A 35 3.54 4.42 5.32
N LEU A 36 3.13 3.15 5.40
CA LEU A 36 1.97 2.63 4.67
C LEU A 36 0.78 2.53 5.59
N SER A 37 -0.34 3.11 5.15
CA SER A 37 -1.64 2.96 5.79
C SER A 37 -2.65 2.51 4.73
N CYS A 38 -3.47 1.52 5.04
CA CYS A 38 -4.50 1.07 4.09
C CYS A 38 -5.67 0.40 4.79
N THR A 39 -6.81 0.46 4.15
CA THR A 39 -8.03 -0.22 4.56
C THR A 39 -8.75 -0.77 3.32
N GLY A 40 -9.68 -1.70 3.54
CA GLY A 40 -10.52 -2.25 2.49
C GLY A 40 -11.98 -1.86 2.65
N SER A 41 -12.75 -1.95 1.57
CA SER A 41 -14.20 -1.73 1.60
C SER A 41 -14.94 -2.84 2.36
N ALA A 42 -14.33 -4.03 2.44
CA ALA A 42 -14.82 -5.17 3.21
C ALA A 42 -13.64 -6.07 3.56
N ALA A 43 -13.87 -7.05 4.43
CA ALA A 43 -12.85 -8.03 4.78
C ALA A 43 -12.48 -8.89 3.56
N GLY A 44 -11.21 -9.32 3.49
CA GLY A 44 -10.74 -10.22 2.45
C GLY A 44 -9.64 -9.65 1.55
N LEU A 45 -9.16 -8.45 1.82
CA LEU A 45 -8.01 -7.87 1.12
C LEU A 45 -6.72 -8.11 1.91
N ASN A 46 -5.67 -8.52 1.19
CA ASN A 46 -4.32 -8.62 1.71
C ASN A 46 -3.40 -7.68 0.93
N THR A 47 -2.38 -7.17 1.58
CA THR A 47 -1.43 -6.24 0.94
C THR A 47 -0.02 -6.79 0.96
N THR A 48 0.76 -6.45 -0.07
CA THR A 48 2.18 -6.73 -0.17
C THR A 48 2.91 -5.45 -0.53
N LEU A 49 3.96 -5.12 0.22
CA LEU A 49 4.81 -3.97 -0.05
C LEU A 49 6.26 -4.44 -0.21
N LEU A 50 6.84 -4.06 -1.35
CA LEU A 50 8.25 -4.30 -1.67
C LEU A 50 8.96 -2.97 -1.84
N ALA A 51 10.22 -2.93 -1.46
CA ALA A 51 11.09 -1.77 -1.67
C ALA A 51 12.45 -2.24 -2.20
N GLY A 52 12.74 -1.92 -3.45
CA GLY A 52 14.00 -2.33 -4.08
C GLY A 52 14.22 -3.84 -4.10
N GLY A 53 13.17 -4.64 -4.21
CA GLY A 53 13.25 -6.11 -4.19
C GLY A 53 13.21 -6.71 -2.77
N VAL A 54 13.23 -5.90 -1.72
CA VAL A 54 13.09 -6.37 -0.34
C VAL A 54 11.62 -6.33 0.06
N THR A 55 11.10 -7.47 0.54
CA THR A 55 9.72 -7.56 1.02
C THR A 55 9.60 -6.93 2.40
N LEU A 56 8.82 -5.86 2.53
CA LEU A 56 8.52 -5.21 3.82
C LEU A 56 7.25 -5.77 4.44
N ILE A 57 6.23 -6.04 3.63
CA ILE A 57 4.99 -6.69 4.03
C ILE A 57 4.69 -7.79 3.02
N ASN A 58 4.39 -8.99 3.50
CA ASN A 58 4.10 -10.13 2.65
C ASN A 58 2.67 -10.61 2.86
N ASP A 59 1.77 -10.23 1.95
CA ASP A 59 0.40 -10.75 1.88
C ASP A 59 -0.34 -10.64 3.22
N GLN A 60 -0.22 -9.49 3.87
CA GLN A 60 -0.84 -9.26 5.17
C GLN A 60 -2.29 -8.80 5.03
N ALA A 61 -3.19 -9.40 5.80
CA ALA A 61 -4.59 -8.97 5.86
C ALA A 61 -4.71 -7.53 6.37
N ILE A 62 -5.57 -6.74 5.74
CA ILE A 62 -5.82 -5.34 6.13
C ILE A 62 -7.22 -5.19 6.71
N GLY A 63 -7.40 -4.12 7.50
CA GLY A 63 -8.70 -3.81 8.10
C GLY A 63 -9.75 -3.42 7.07
N SER A 64 -11.02 -3.53 7.45
CA SER A 64 -12.17 -3.27 6.57
C SER A 64 -12.98 -2.05 7.03
N GLN A 65 -12.31 -0.91 7.17
CA GLN A 65 -12.94 0.31 7.68
C GLN A 65 -13.80 1.04 6.63
N ASN A 66 -13.67 0.67 5.36
CA ASN A 66 -14.39 1.27 4.24
C ASN A 66 -14.25 2.81 4.22
N ARG A 67 -13.02 3.27 4.36
CA ARG A 67 -12.66 4.70 4.35
C ARG A 67 -11.23 4.88 3.91
N PHE A 68 -10.85 6.10 3.51
CA PHE A 68 -9.43 6.42 3.37
C PHE A 68 -8.74 6.28 4.72
N PRO A 69 -7.47 5.81 4.74
CA PRO A 69 -6.77 5.53 5.98
C PRO A 69 -6.64 6.76 6.88
N VAL A 70 -6.86 6.56 8.17
CA VAL A 70 -6.69 7.57 9.22
C VAL A 70 -5.41 7.27 9.99
N ILE A 71 -4.57 8.28 10.15
CA ILE A 71 -3.32 8.18 10.89
C ILE A 71 -3.60 8.53 12.37
N PRO A 72 -3.12 7.74 13.35
CA PRO A 72 -2.27 6.54 13.23
C PRO A 72 -3.04 5.22 13.17
N ASP A 73 -4.36 5.22 13.17
CA ASP A 73 -5.19 4.03 13.42
C ASP A 73 -5.00 2.94 12.36
N ASP A 74 -4.80 3.35 11.10
CA ASP A 74 -4.76 2.42 9.96
C ASP A 74 -3.34 2.18 9.44
N ILE A 75 -2.31 2.56 10.20
CA ILE A 75 -0.92 2.31 9.83
C ILE A 75 -0.63 0.81 9.83
N ILE A 76 -0.08 0.31 8.72
CA ILE A 76 0.33 -1.08 8.56
C ILE A 76 1.82 -1.24 8.85
N THR A 77 2.66 -0.33 8.35
CA THR A 77 4.10 -0.42 8.55
C THR A 77 4.78 0.95 8.47
N GLN A 78 5.93 1.05 9.14
CA GLN A 78 6.85 2.19 9.07
C GLN A 78 8.25 1.63 8.88
N GLU A 79 8.87 1.90 7.74
CA GLU A 79 10.19 1.36 7.41
C GLU A 79 11.11 2.43 6.85
N VAL A 80 12.41 2.30 7.11
CA VAL A 80 13.44 3.13 6.48
C VAL A 80 13.91 2.42 5.21
N VAL A 81 13.83 3.12 4.08
CA VAL A 81 14.13 2.57 2.76
C VAL A 81 15.27 3.37 2.13
N PRO A 82 16.29 2.70 1.57
CA PRO A 82 17.39 3.39 0.91
C PRO A 82 16.95 4.10 -0.38
N GLY A 83 17.65 5.16 -0.74
CA GLY A 83 17.42 5.89 -1.99
C GLY A 83 17.65 5.00 -3.21
N GLY A 84 16.93 5.27 -4.28
CA GLY A 84 16.96 4.50 -5.52
C GLY A 84 16.03 3.29 -5.52
N ALA A 85 15.45 2.92 -4.39
CA ALA A 85 14.52 1.80 -4.32
C ALA A 85 13.21 2.12 -5.03
N ARG A 86 12.66 1.14 -5.76
CA ARG A 86 11.33 1.21 -6.32
C ARG A 86 10.33 0.65 -5.32
N LEU A 87 9.30 1.42 -5.01
CA LEU A 87 8.20 0.96 -4.16
C LEU A 87 7.17 0.21 -5.01
N LEU A 88 6.75 -0.95 -4.53
CA LEU A 88 5.78 -1.81 -5.18
C LEU A 88 4.71 -2.17 -4.17
N LEU A 89 3.48 -1.67 -4.37
CA LEU A 89 2.36 -1.93 -3.49
C LEU A 89 1.24 -2.61 -4.27
N THR A 90 0.86 -3.80 -3.83
CA THR A 90 -0.21 -4.58 -4.45
C THR A 90 -1.23 -5.01 -3.42
N PHE A 91 -2.46 -5.28 -3.87
CA PHE A 91 -3.53 -5.81 -3.05
C PHE A 91 -4.06 -7.08 -3.67
N ARG A 92 -4.28 -8.11 -2.86
CA ARG A 92 -4.87 -9.38 -3.28
C ARG A 92 -6.27 -9.51 -2.68
N ASN A 93 -7.26 -9.74 -3.53
CA ASN A 93 -8.64 -9.98 -3.12
C ASN A 93 -8.87 -11.48 -2.99
N THR A 94 -9.18 -11.94 -1.76
CA THR A 94 -9.42 -13.35 -1.46
C THR A 94 -10.89 -13.75 -1.55
N THR A 95 -11.76 -12.83 -1.99
CA THR A 95 -13.21 -13.05 -2.02
C THR A 95 -13.73 -13.23 -3.44
N GLY A 96 -14.97 -13.68 -3.55
CA GLY A 96 -15.65 -13.89 -4.84
C GLY A 96 -16.28 -12.63 -5.44
N GLY A 97 -16.11 -11.46 -4.84
CA GLY A 97 -16.63 -10.19 -5.32
C GLY A 97 -15.55 -9.12 -5.37
N ALA A 98 -15.70 -8.13 -6.24
CA ALA A 98 -14.76 -7.01 -6.31
C ALA A 98 -14.76 -6.21 -5.01
N LEU A 99 -13.58 -5.81 -4.54
CA LEU A 99 -13.39 -4.96 -3.35
C LEU A 99 -12.56 -3.74 -3.72
N THR A 100 -12.72 -2.67 -2.95
CA THR A 100 -11.92 -1.46 -3.10
C THR A 100 -10.89 -1.38 -1.98
N ALA A 101 -9.63 -1.16 -2.33
CA ALA A 101 -8.56 -0.88 -1.39
C ALA A 101 -8.29 0.62 -1.33
N PHE A 102 -8.29 1.19 -0.15
CA PHE A 102 -7.92 2.58 0.11
C PHE A 102 -6.52 2.59 0.71
N TRP A 103 -5.60 3.36 0.13
CA TRP A 103 -4.21 3.35 0.58
C TRP A 103 -3.64 4.77 0.69
N ARG A 104 -2.67 4.91 1.57
CA ARG A 104 -1.91 6.15 1.77
C ARG A 104 -0.46 5.78 2.06
N VAL A 105 0.47 6.43 1.36
CA VAL A 105 1.90 6.28 1.58
C VAL A 105 2.49 7.65 1.91
N ASP A 106 3.06 7.79 3.10
CA ASP A 106 3.77 8.99 3.54
C ASP A 106 5.28 8.72 3.42
N VAL A 107 5.99 9.66 2.81
CA VAL A 107 7.43 9.53 2.57
C VAL A 107 8.15 10.68 3.27
N GLY A 108 9.01 10.36 4.24
CA GLY A 108 9.80 11.33 5.01
C GLY A 108 11.28 11.22 4.69
N PHE A 109 11.82 12.24 4.10
CA PHE A 109 13.24 12.30 3.77
C PHE A 109 14.07 12.84 4.92
#